data_88850f7c0d538c1496fc661bf0fdaad4
#
_entry.id   88850f7c0d538c1496fc661bf0fdaad4
#
_cell.length_a   1.000
_cell.length_b   1.000
_cell.length_c   1.000
_cell.angle_alpha   90.00
_cell.angle_beta   90.00
_cell.angle_gamma   90.00
#
_symmetry.space_group_name_H-M   'P 1'
#
loop_
_entity.id
_entity.type
_entity.pdbx_description
1 polymer ?
#
loop_
_entity_poly.entity_id
_entity_poly.type
_entity_poly.pdbx_seq_one_letter_code
_entity_poly.pdbx_strand_id
1 'polypeptide(L)'
;MHTDDPILDLMDRFTAALDSHDLDATMALVTDDVVFESTSPPPDGTRYEGRDAVRQIWAEILAATPQARFSVEEQFSDGSGRAVVRWRYDWADGHVRGVDIVRVRNGQLAESLAYVKG
;
A
#
# COMPACT_ATOMS: atom_id res chain seq x y z
N MET A 1 1.33 11.55 14.19
CA MET A 1 1.31 10.25 14.88
C MET A 1 -0.13 9.83 15.14
N HIS A 2 -0.45 8.57 14.89
CA HIS A 2 -1.83 8.07 14.92
C HIS A 2 -1.97 6.92 15.91
N THR A 3 -1.37 7.07 17.11
CA THR A 3 -1.32 5.98 18.09
C THR A 3 -2.70 5.56 18.60
N ASP A 4 -3.69 6.45 18.53
CA ASP A 4 -5.04 6.16 18.99
C ASP A 4 -5.93 5.54 17.91
N ASP A 5 -5.42 5.43 16.69
CA ASP A 5 -6.16 4.86 15.57
C ASP A 5 -5.41 3.63 15.06
N PRO A 6 -5.88 2.41 15.39
CA PRO A 6 -5.19 1.19 14.97
C PRO A 6 -5.08 1.04 13.45
N ILE A 7 -6.04 1.59 12.71
CA ILE A 7 -6.02 1.51 11.24
C ILE A 7 -4.89 2.36 10.69
N LEU A 8 -4.77 3.60 11.14
CA LEU A 8 -3.70 4.50 10.70
C LEU A 8 -2.33 4.03 11.19
N ASP A 9 -2.26 3.46 12.40
CA ASP A 9 -1.04 2.86 12.88
C ASP A 9 -0.59 1.70 11.98
N LEU A 10 -1.53 0.84 11.57
CA LEU A 10 -1.23 -0.24 10.63
C LEU A 10 -0.70 0.32 9.31
N MET A 11 -1.34 1.38 8.78
CA MET A 11 -0.91 1.97 7.51
C MET A 11 0.47 2.63 7.62
N ASP A 12 0.79 3.23 8.78
CA ASP A 12 2.14 3.75 9.02
C ASP A 12 3.17 2.63 8.97
N ARG A 13 2.88 1.49 9.59
CA ARG A 13 3.79 0.34 9.58
C ARG A 13 3.92 -0.26 8.19
N PHE A 14 2.82 -0.33 7.45
CA PHE A 14 2.84 -0.84 6.07
C PHE A 14 3.69 0.05 5.17
N THR A 15 3.50 1.36 5.24
CA THR A 15 4.30 2.31 4.46
C THR A 15 5.78 2.23 4.84
N ALA A 16 6.09 2.11 6.13
CA ALA A 16 7.49 1.98 6.58
C ALA A 16 8.13 0.70 6.04
N ALA A 17 7.40 -0.40 5.99
CA ALA A 17 7.91 -1.65 5.44
C ALA A 17 8.19 -1.53 3.94
N LEU A 18 7.29 -0.89 3.20
CA LEU A 18 7.51 -0.63 1.77
C LEU A 18 8.70 0.30 1.55
N ASP A 19 8.79 1.37 2.35
CA ASP A 19 9.88 2.34 2.21
C ASP A 19 11.25 1.71 2.50
N SER A 20 11.30 0.74 3.40
CA SER A 20 12.53 0.01 3.68
C SER A 20 12.77 -1.15 2.71
N HIS A 21 11.89 -1.35 1.74
CA HIS A 21 11.94 -2.45 0.76
C HIS A 21 11.97 -3.82 1.43
N ASP A 22 11.27 -3.96 2.55
CA ASP A 22 11.18 -5.20 3.31
C ASP A 22 9.90 -5.94 2.96
N LEU A 23 9.99 -6.81 1.97
CA LEU A 23 8.81 -7.52 1.46
C LEU A 23 8.20 -8.42 2.52
N ASP A 24 9.02 -9.11 3.31
CA ASP A 24 8.51 -10.00 4.36
C ASP A 24 7.74 -9.21 5.43
N ALA A 25 8.27 -8.07 5.86
CA ALA A 25 7.58 -7.21 6.82
C ALA A 25 6.27 -6.67 6.24
N THR A 26 6.28 -6.30 4.97
CA THR A 26 5.08 -5.83 4.27
C THR A 26 4.01 -6.90 4.26
N MET A 27 4.37 -8.12 3.88
CA MET A 27 3.42 -9.21 3.76
C MET A 27 2.95 -9.75 5.12
N ALA A 28 3.70 -9.51 6.19
CA ALA A 28 3.25 -9.87 7.53
C ALA A 28 2.03 -9.05 7.99
N LEU A 29 1.75 -7.93 7.33
CA LEU A 29 0.68 -7.01 7.71
C LEU A 29 -0.62 -7.24 6.94
N VAL A 30 -0.66 -8.22 6.02
CA VAL A 30 -1.83 -8.43 5.15
C VAL A 30 -2.53 -9.75 5.49
N THR A 31 -3.83 -9.82 5.17
CA THR A 31 -4.61 -11.04 5.35
C THR A 31 -4.26 -12.07 4.27
N ASP A 32 -4.64 -13.33 4.51
CA ASP A 32 -4.40 -14.41 3.54
C ASP A 32 -5.16 -14.18 2.22
N ASP A 33 -6.32 -13.56 2.30
CA ASP A 33 -7.18 -13.28 1.15
C ASP A 33 -7.07 -11.84 0.66
N VAL A 34 -5.96 -11.17 0.95
CA VAL A 34 -5.74 -9.78 0.59
C VAL A 34 -5.97 -9.54 -0.90
N VAL A 35 -6.53 -8.38 -1.22
CA VAL A 35 -6.76 -7.91 -2.59
C VAL A 35 -6.00 -6.62 -2.80
N PHE A 36 -5.30 -6.55 -3.92
CA PHE A 36 -4.60 -5.33 -4.33
C PHE A 36 -4.95 -5.01 -5.78
N GLU A 37 -5.43 -3.78 -6.02
CA GLU A 37 -5.55 -3.26 -7.38
C GLU A 37 -4.46 -2.25 -7.63
N SER A 38 -3.61 -2.54 -8.62
CA SER A 38 -2.51 -1.68 -8.99
C SER A 38 -2.97 -0.55 -9.91
N THR A 39 -2.04 0.33 -10.28
CA THR A 39 -2.33 1.46 -11.17
C THR A 39 -1.97 1.19 -12.62
N SER A 40 -1.38 0.04 -12.91
CA SER A 40 -0.88 -0.29 -14.25
C SER A 40 -1.41 -1.64 -14.69
N PRO A 41 -1.78 -1.81 -15.97
CA PRO A 41 -1.81 -0.78 -17.03
C PRO A 41 -3.04 0.11 -16.93
N PRO A 42 -2.97 1.31 -17.49
CA PRO A 42 -4.17 2.14 -17.56
C PRO A 42 -5.22 1.51 -18.46
N PRO A 43 -6.53 1.78 -18.28
CA PRO A 43 -7.07 2.74 -17.32
C PRO A 43 -7.31 2.21 -15.91
N ASP A 44 -7.46 0.90 -15.71
CA ASP A 44 -7.99 0.36 -14.46
C ASP A 44 -6.96 -0.41 -13.62
N GLY A 45 -5.74 -0.59 -14.15
CA GLY A 45 -4.75 -1.39 -13.45
C GLY A 45 -5.03 -2.88 -13.51
N THR A 46 -4.47 -3.62 -12.58
CA THR A 46 -4.64 -5.08 -12.48
C THR A 46 -5.06 -5.43 -11.06
N ARG A 47 -5.99 -6.38 -10.94
CA ARG A 47 -6.45 -6.88 -9.65
C ARG A 47 -5.70 -8.16 -9.31
N TYR A 48 -5.09 -8.18 -8.13
CA TYR A 48 -4.39 -9.33 -7.59
C TYR A 48 -5.12 -9.82 -6.36
N GLU A 49 -5.38 -11.12 -6.27
CA GLU A 49 -6.14 -11.70 -5.16
C GLU A 49 -5.32 -12.79 -4.49
N GLY A 50 -5.26 -12.72 -3.17
CA GLY A 50 -4.54 -13.67 -2.36
C GLY A 50 -3.11 -13.25 -2.10
N ARG A 51 -2.57 -13.80 -1.00
CA ARG A 51 -1.26 -13.41 -0.48
C ARG A 51 -0.13 -13.66 -1.49
N ASP A 52 -0.15 -14.80 -2.17
CA ASP A 52 0.94 -15.14 -3.10
C ASP A 52 0.99 -14.20 -4.29
N ALA A 53 -0.17 -13.91 -4.89
CA ALA A 53 -0.24 -13.00 -6.03
C ALA A 53 0.16 -11.58 -5.63
N VAL A 54 -0.29 -11.11 -4.47
CA VAL A 54 0.04 -9.77 -3.98
C VAL A 54 1.51 -9.68 -3.62
N ARG A 55 2.08 -10.73 -3.00
CA ARG A 55 3.52 -10.75 -2.73
C ARG A 55 4.32 -10.64 -4.02
N GLN A 56 3.93 -11.37 -5.03
CA GLN A 56 4.68 -11.37 -6.29
C GLN A 56 4.68 -10.00 -6.97
N ILE A 57 3.53 -9.32 -7.04
CA ILE A 57 3.50 -8.00 -7.66
C ILE A 57 4.30 -6.98 -6.86
N TRP A 58 4.25 -7.02 -5.52
CA TRP A 58 5.07 -6.13 -4.72
C TRP A 58 6.57 -6.42 -4.86
N ALA A 59 6.94 -7.70 -4.98
CA ALA A 59 8.33 -8.06 -5.26
C ALA A 59 8.82 -7.44 -6.56
N GLU A 60 7.97 -7.46 -7.60
CA GLU A 60 8.31 -6.87 -8.91
C GLU A 60 8.41 -5.35 -8.82
N ILE A 61 7.48 -4.70 -8.12
CA ILE A 61 7.51 -3.25 -7.93
C ILE A 61 8.78 -2.82 -7.22
N LEU A 62 9.12 -3.48 -6.12
CA LEU A 62 10.31 -3.13 -5.34
C LEU A 62 11.61 -3.40 -6.12
N ALA A 63 11.64 -4.48 -6.91
CA ALA A 63 12.81 -4.81 -7.72
C ALA A 63 13.01 -3.84 -8.87
N ALA A 64 11.92 -3.31 -9.45
CA ALA A 64 12.01 -2.40 -10.58
C ALA A 64 12.60 -1.03 -10.20
N THR A 65 12.42 -0.62 -8.95
CA THR A 65 12.90 0.68 -8.47
C THR A 65 13.56 0.51 -7.09
N PRO A 66 14.77 -0.09 -7.03
CA PRO A 66 15.36 -0.47 -5.74
C PRO A 66 15.71 0.70 -4.83
N GLN A 67 15.78 1.92 -5.36
CA GLN A 67 16.10 3.12 -4.57
C GLN A 67 14.86 3.99 -4.34
N ALA A 68 13.69 3.52 -4.72
CA ALA A 68 12.47 4.30 -4.56
C ALA A 68 12.10 4.48 -3.10
N ARG A 69 11.48 5.61 -2.80
CA ARG A 69 11.03 5.96 -1.47
C ARG A 69 9.52 6.13 -1.46
N PHE A 70 8.90 5.61 -0.42
CA PHE A 70 7.47 5.73 -0.20
C PHE A 70 7.22 6.67 0.97
N SER A 71 6.30 7.62 0.80
CA SER A 71 5.91 8.51 1.88
C SER A 71 4.41 8.75 1.84
N VAL A 72 3.85 9.09 2.99
CA VAL A 72 2.43 9.43 3.12
C VAL A 72 2.32 10.95 3.23
N GLU A 73 1.48 11.53 2.39
CA GLU A 73 1.21 12.97 2.43
C GLU A 73 0.05 13.29 3.35
N GLU A 74 -0.93 12.39 3.41
CA GLU A 74 -2.11 12.57 4.25
C GLU A 74 -2.81 11.23 4.39
N GLN A 75 -3.37 10.94 5.55
CA GLN A 75 -4.21 9.76 5.69
C GLN A 75 -5.28 9.99 6.75
N PHE A 76 -6.41 9.32 6.59
CA PHE A 76 -7.50 9.37 7.54
C PHE A 76 -8.31 8.09 7.45
N SER A 77 -9.04 7.78 8.51
CA SER A 77 -9.88 6.58 8.56
C SER A 77 -11.32 6.96 8.93
N ASP A 78 -12.24 6.01 8.70
CA ASP A 78 -13.63 6.16 9.10
C ASP A 78 -13.88 5.58 10.50
N GLY A 79 -12.84 5.07 11.16
CA GLY A 79 -12.96 4.49 12.49
C GLY A 79 -13.55 3.09 12.51
N SER A 80 -13.94 2.53 11.36
CA SER A 80 -14.65 1.25 11.31
C SER A 80 -14.04 0.23 10.35
N GLY A 81 -12.81 0.47 9.89
CA GLY A 81 -12.10 -0.50 9.07
C GLY A 81 -11.69 0.01 7.70
N ARG A 82 -12.02 1.25 7.37
CA ARG A 82 -11.64 1.83 6.08
C ARG A 82 -10.77 3.06 6.27
N ALA A 83 -9.83 3.24 5.35
CA ALA A 83 -8.97 4.42 5.38
C ALA A 83 -8.62 4.86 3.96
N VAL A 84 -8.20 6.11 3.86
CA VAL A 84 -7.65 6.69 2.64
C VAL A 84 -6.23 7.11 2.97
N VAL A 85 -5.29 6.70 2.13
CA VAL A 85 -3.87 7.01 2.28
C VAL A 85 -3.41 7.74 1.02
N ARG A 86 -3.11 9.00 1.13
CA ARG A 86 -2.56 9.78 0.02
C ARG A 86 -1.05 9.68 0.09
N TRP A 87 -0.47 9.05 -0.94
CA TRP A 87 0.93 8.66 -0.93
C TRP A 87 1.72 9.31 -2.06
N ARG A 88 3.04 9.29 -1.89
CA ARG A 88 4.01 9.69 -2.89
C ARG A 88 5.07 8.59 -3.01
N TYR A 89 5.44 8.28 -4.25
CA TYR A 89 6.45 7.28 -4.58
C TYR A 89 7.50 7.97 -5.44
N ASP A 90 8.73 8.10 -4.93
CA ASP A 90 9.81 8.81 -5.58
C ASP A 90 10.91 7.83 -6.00
N TRP A 91 11.42 8.02 -7.20
CA TRP A 91 12.61 7.30 -7.68
C TRP A 91 13.60 8.33 -8.23
N ALA A 92 14.78 7.85 -8.75
CA ALA A 92 15.93 8.72 -9.02
C ALA A 92 15.59 10.00 -9.81
N ASP A 93 14.75 9.89 -10.83
CA ASP A 93 14.49 11.03 -11.74
C ASP A 93 13.00 11.32 -11.92
N GLY A 94 12.17 10.86 -11.02
CA GLY A 94 10.74 11.12 -11.13
C GLY A 94 9.97 10.73 -9.89
N HIS A 95 8.65 10.93 -9.97
CA HIS A 95 7.76 10.53 -8.90
C HIS A 95 6.35 10.33 -9.43
N VAL A 96 5.54 9.65 -8.63
CA VAL A 96 4.11 9.54 -8.84
C VAL A 96 3.42 9.75 -7.50
N ARG A 97 2.22 10.30 -7.55
CA ARG A 97 1.38 10.52 -6.37
C ARG A 97 0.02 9.88 -6.61
N GLY A 98 -0.56 9.39 -5.54
CA GLY A 98 -1.86 8.77 -5.66
C GLY A 98 -2.53 8.60 -4.32
N VAL A 99 -3.61 7.83 -4.33
CA VAL A 99 -4.32 7.46 -3.11
C VAL A 99 -4.61 5.97 -3.15
N ASP A 100 -4.57 5.36 -1.98
CA ASP A 100 -5.10 4.02 -1.76
C ASP A 100 -6.35 4.12 -0.92
N ILE A 101 -7.39 3.41 -1.34
CA ILE A 101 -8.56 3.19 -0.51
C ILE A 101 -8.41 1.80 0.08
N VAL A 102 -8.31 1.72 1.40
CA VAL A 102 -7.96 0.46 2.05
C VAL A 102 -9.07 -0.04 2.95
N ARG A 103 -9.09 -1.35 3.15
CA ARG A 103 -9.95 -2.02 4.13
C ARG A 103 -9.06 -2.85 5.05
N VAL A 104 -9.30 -2.71 6.34
CA VAL A 104 -8.57 -3.40 7.40
C VAL A 104 -9.54 -4.35 8.10
N ARG A 105 -9.07 -5.58 8.36
CA ARG A 105 -9.85 -6.60 9.04
C ARG A 105 -8.96 -7.31 10.04
N ASN A 106 -9.38 -7.34 11.29
CA ASN A 106 -8.66 -8.00 12.37
C ASN A 106 -7.21 -7.53 12.50
N GLY A 107 -6.98 -6.22 12.33
CA GLY A 107 -5.65 -5.63 12.48
C GLY A 107 -4.71 -5.86 11.31
N GLN A 108 -5.22 -6.37 10.18
CA GLN A 108 -4.42 -6.61 8.97
C GLN A 108 -5.07 -5.98 7.75
N LEU A 109 -4.25 -5.64 6.79
CA LEU A 109 -4.71 -5.05 5.53
C LEU A 109 -5.37 -6.14 4.69
N ALA A 110 -6.65 -5.94 4.36
CA ALA A 110 -7.42 -6.92 3.59
C ALA A 110 -7.63 -6.49 2.13
N GLU A 111 -7.60 -5.18 1.86
CA GLU A 111 -7.82 -4.69 0.51
C GLU A 111 -7.14 -3.34 0.35
N SER A 112 -6.52 -3.13 -0.79
CA SER A 112 -5.94 -1.83 -1.15
C SER A 112 -6.22 -1.56 -2.62
N LEU A 113 -6.94 -0.47 -2.88
CA LEU A 113 -7.32 -0.05 -4.23
C LEU A 113 -6.57 1.22 -4.55
N ALA A 114 -5.64 1.14 -5.50
CA ALA A 114 -4.74 2.25 -5.80
C ALA A 114 -5.27 3.08 -6.96
N TYR A 115 -5.24 4.39 -6.79
CA TYR A 115 -5.58 5.38 -7.81
C TYR A 115 -4.41 6.34 -7.94
N VAL A 116 -4.04 6.64 -9.16
CA VAL A 116 -2.86 7.46 -9.42
C VAL A 116 -3.26 8.79 -10.05
N LYS A 117 -2.55 9.83 -9.67
CA LYS A 117 -2.69 11.15 -10.28
C LYS A 117 -2.01 11.10 -11.64
N GLY A 118 -2.79 11.20 -12.66
CA GLY A 118 -2.32 11.06 -14.03
C GLY A 118 -1.94 12.31 -14.76
#